data_62b34534d4fbf322d6bb266dd1dc65dc
#
_entry.id   62b34534d4fbf322d6bb266dd1dc65dc
#
_cell.length_a   1.000
_cell.length_b   1.000
_cell.length_c   1.000
_cell.angle_alpha   90.00
_cell.angle_beta   90.00
_cell.angle_gamma   90.00
#
_symmetry.space_group_name_H-M   'P 1'
#
loop_
_entity.id
_entity.type
_entity.pdbx_description
1 polymer ?
#
loop_
_entity_poly.entity_id
_entity_poly.type
_entity_poly.pdbx_seq_one_letter_code
_entity_poly.pdbx_strand_id
1 'polypeptide(L)'
;MKFLMFSWFDIAKAAELAQLGDKLAETPGRKVLASYICLGQTLPGVPPNTMSGVSIADFESNEAMAAAVYPMALAGANVWAVPVLEMKVGGAATTEKKYRK
;
A
#
# COMPACT_ATOMS: atom_id res chain seq x y z
N MET A 1 11.06 6.52 -3.69
CA MET A 1 10.80 5.15 -4.17
C MET A 1 9.31 4.86 -4.14
N LYS A 2 8.81 4.25 -5.18
CA LYS A 2 7.42 3.82 -5.27
C LYS A 2 7.21 2.46 -4.67
N PHE A 3 6.11 2.34 -3.92
CA PHE A 3 5.70 1.08 -3.32
C PHE A 3 4.25 0.78 -3.66
N LEU A 4 3.98 -0.47 -3.98
CA LEU A 4 2.63 -1.01 -3.96
C LEU A 4 2.39 -1.52 -2.55
N MET A 5 1.30 -1.06 -1.95
CA MET A 5 0.97 -1.37 -0.57
C MET A 5 -0.38 -2.05 -0.49
N PHE A 6 -0.41 -3.19 0.18
CA PHE A 6 -1.64 -3.86 0.57
C PHE A 6 -1.83 -3.70 2.07
N SER A 7 -3.06 -3.41 2.47
CA SER A 7 -3.43 -3.45 3.86
C SER A 7 -4.71 -4.26 4.02
N TRP A 8 -4.79 -5.04 5.08
CA TRP A 8 -6.02 -5.71 5.44
C TRP A 8 -6.19 -5.68 6.95
N PHE A 9 -7.43 -5.61 7.37
CA PHE A 9 -7.77 -5.42 8.76
C PHE A 9 -9.17 -5.95 9.04
N ASP A 10 -9.44 -6.24 10.31
CA ASP A 10 -10.75 -6.64 10.76
C ASP A 10 -11.76 -5.54 10.42
N ILE A 11 -12.91 -5.91 9.84
CA ILE A 11 -13.96 -4.98 9.45
C ILE A 11 -14.46 -4.13 10.63
N ALA A 12 -14.38 -4.66 11.86
CA ALA A 12 -14.76 -3.91 13.06
C ALA A 12 -13.87 -2.69 13.30
N LYS A 13 -12.67 -2.66 12.72
CA LYS A 13 -11.71 -1.55 12.85
C LYS A 13 -11.76 -0.58 11.69
N ALA A 14 -12.70 -0.76 10.76
CA ALA A 14 -12.71 0.02 9.52
C ALA A 14 -12.78 1.52 9.76
N ALA A 15 -13.67 1.97 10.65
CA ALA A 15 -13.83 3.40 10.93
C ALA A 15 -12.55 4.02 11.54
N GLU A 16 -11.96 3.35 12.51
CA GLU A 16 -10.73 3.79 13.17
C GLU A 16 -9.57 3.87 12.19
N LEU A 17 -9.39 2.80 11.41
CA LEU A 17 -8.26 2.73 10.47
C LEU A 17 -8.44 3.66 9.27
N ALA A 18 -9.68 3.93 8.85
CA ALA A 18 -9.94 4.91 7.81
C ALA A 18 -9.51 6.32 8.24
N GLN A 19 -9.85 6.71 9.46
CA GLN A 19 -9.45 8.02 10.02
C GLN A 19 -7.92 8.11 10.16
N LEU A 20 -7.30 7.05 10.67
CA LEU A 20 -5.83 7.00 10.80
C LEU A 20 -5.16 7.05 9.42
N GLY A 21 -5.69 6.32 8.44
CA GLY A 21 -5.18 6.32 7.08
C GLY A 21 -5.21 7.69 6.44
N ASP A 22 -6.31 8.42 6.60
CA ASP A 22 -6.42 9.79 6.10
C ASP A 22 -5.37 10.70 6.72
N LYS A 23 -5.16 10.58 8.02
CA LYS A 23 -4.15 11.36 8.73
C LYS A 23 -2.73 11.01 8.25
N LEU A 24 -2.44 9.72 8.06
CA LEU A 24 -1.12 9.26 7.66
C LEU A 24 -0.83 9.52 6.16
N ALA A 25 -1.85 9.79 5.35
CA ALA A 25 -1.64 10.22 3.97
C ALA A 25 -0.88 11.55 3.89
N GLU A 26 -0.93 12.34 4.95
CA GLU A 26 -0.24 13.63 5.05
C GLU A 26 1.16 13.52 5.68
N THR A 27 1.66 12.31 5.88
CA THR A 27 3.00 12.11 6.45
C THR A 27 4.05 12.81 5.58
N PRO A 28 4.94 13.62 6.18
CA PRO A 28 6.02 14.24 5.43
C PRO A 28 6.89 13.18 4.72
N GLY A 29 7.24 13.46 3.47
CA GLY A 29 8.04 12.54 2.66
C GLY A 29 7.25 11.41 2.02
N ARG A 30 5.92 11.41 2.17
CA ARG A 30 5.02 10.46 1.52
C ARG A 30 4.12 11.18 0.53
N LYS A 31 3.99 10.61 -0.67
CA LYS A 31 3.03 11.06 -1.66
C LYS A 31 2.18 9.88 -2.10
N VAL A 32 0.89 9.91 -1.76
CA VAL A 32 -0.04 8.88 -2.21
C VAL A 32 -0.44 9.18 -3.64
N LEU A 33 -0.17 8.27 -4.55
CA LEU A 33 -0.44 8.44 -5.98
C LEU A 33 -1.81 7.88 -6.37
N ALA A 34 -2.21 6.79 -5.74
CA ALA A 34 -3.51 6.16 -5.96
C ALA A 34 -3.87 5.34 -4.73
N SER A 35 -5.15 5.25 -4.44
CA SER A 35 -5.65 4.48 -3.31
C SER A 35 -6.99 3.86 -3.67
N TYR A 36 -7.15 2.57 -3.38
CA TYR A 36 -8.34 1.80 -3.71
C TYR A 36 -8.75 0.95 -2.52
N ILE A 37 -10.06 0.84 -2.33
CA ILE A 37 -10.62 -0.17 -1.42
C ILE A 37 -11.10 -1.34 -2.24
N CYS A 38 -10.76 -2.55 -1.81
CA CYS A 38 -11.21 -3.76 -2.49
C CYS A 38 -12.65 -4.04 -2.11
N LEU A 39 -13.51 -4.17 -3.13
CA LEU A 39 -14.93 -4.48 -2.93
C LEU A 39 -15.15 -5.98 -3.12
N GLY A 40 -16.02 -6.54 -2.30
CA GLY A 40 -16.38 -7.95 -2.39
C GLY A 40 -15.40 -8.88 -1.68
N GLN A 41 -15.01 -9.95 -2.34
CA GLN A 41 -14.14 -10.97 -1.78
C GLN A 41 -12.77 -10.42 -1.41
N THR A 42 -12.27 -10.86 -0.27
CA THR A 42 -10.91 -10.56 0.15
C THR A 42 -9.90 -11.33 -0.69
N LEU A 43 -8.64 -10.88 -0.63
CA LEU A 43 -7.54 -11.54 -1.33
C LEU A 43 -7.35 -12.97 -0.80
N PRO A 44 -6.88 -13.90 -1.65
CA PRO A 44 -6.56 -15.26 -1.19
C PRO A 44 -5.59 -15.24 -0.01
N GLY A 45 -5.87 -16.07 1.00
CA GLY A 45 -5.04 -16.16 2.19
C GLY A 45 -5.34 -15.14 3.27
N VAL A 46 -6.26 -14.21 3.02
CA VAL A 46 -6.70 -13.22 4.01
C VAL A 46 -7.88 -13.79 4.80
N PRO A 47 -7.90 -13.66 6.13
CA PRO A 47 -8.99 -14.18 6.94
C PRO A 47 -10.35 -13.58 6.55
N PRO A 48 -11.46 -14.30 6.81
CA PRO A 48 -12.80 -13.75 6.60
C PRO A 48 -13.05 -12.56 7.52
N ASN A 49 -14.06 -11.77 7.20
CA ASN A 49 -14.43 -10.55 7.94
C ASN A 49 -13.34 -9.48 7.96
N THR A 50 -12.54 -9.43 6.90
CA THR A 50 -11.53 -8.40 6.73
C THR A 50 -11.90 -7.49 5.56
N MET A 51 -11.38 -6.27 5.62
CA MET A 51 -11.37 -5.33 4.49
C MET A 51 -9.94 -5.18 4.00
N SER A 52 -9.79 -4.96 2.71
CA SER A 52 -8.48 -4.81 2.08
C SER A 52 -8.43 -3.52 1.29
N GLY A 53 -7.28 -2.85 1.36
CA GLY A 53 -7.00 -1.67 0.57
C GLY A 53 -5.70 -1.84 -0.21
N VAL A 54 -5.62 -1.17 -1.33
CA VAL A 54 -4.41 -1.14 -2.16
C VAL A 54 -4.08 0.30 -2.45
N SER A 55 -2.83 0.67 -2.29
CA SER A 55 -2.36 2.00 -2.64
C SER A 55 -1.00 1.95 -3.31
N ILE A 56 -0.72 3.01 -4.05
CA ILE A 56 0.61 3.24 -4.60
C ILE A 56 1.09 4.55 -4.01
N ALA A 57 2.23 4.52 -3.36
CA ALA A 57 2.79 5.69 -2.72
C ALA A 57 4.28 5.83 -3.00
N ASP A 58 4.72 7.07 -3.08
CA ASP A 58 6.13 7.40 -3.20
C ASP A 58 6.63 7.83 -1.84
N PHE A 59 7.78 7.30 -1.42
CA PHE A 59 8.41 7.63 -0.15
C PHE A 59 9.83 8.15 -0.39
N GLU A 60 10.16 9.24 0.28
CA GLU A 60 11.49 9.83 0.18
C GLU A 60 12.56 9.01 0.92
N SER A 61 12.17 8.28 1.97
CA SER A 61 13.11 7.57 2.84
C SER A 61 12.42 6.42 3.56
N ASN A 62 13.21 5.54 4.15
CA ASN A 62 12.70 4.48 5.02
C ASN A 62 12.02 5.07 6.27
N GLU A 63 12.53 6.19 6.78
CA GLU A 63 11.94 6.88 7.93
C GLU A 63 10.54 7.40 7.61
N ALA A 64 10.34 7.97 6.41
CA ALA A 64 9.02 8.42 5.96
C ALA A 64 8.06 7.23 5.84
N MET A 65 8.54 6.11 5.31
CA MET A 65 7.74 4.90 5.20
C MET A 65 7.37 4.35 6.58
N ALA A 66 8.32 4.31 7.50
CA ALA A 66 8.07 3.86 8.87
C ALA A 66 7.04 4.74 9.57
N ALA A 67 7.13 6.06 9.39
CA ALA A 67 6.20 7.01 9.99
C ALA A 67 4.76 6.81 9.47
N ALA A 68 4.59 6.31 8.26
CA ALA A 68 3.27 6.05 7.69
C ALA A 68 2.76 4.64 8.03
N VAL A 69 3.63 3.64 7.99
CA VAL A 69 3.24 2.22 8.11
C VAL A 69 3.16 1.76 9.55
N TYR A 70 4.10 2.16 10.38
CA TYR A 70 4.20 1.69 11.77
C TYR A 70 2.94 1.97 12.58
N PRO A 71 2.37 3.20 12.55
CA PRO A 71 1.14 3.47 13.28
C PRO A 71 -0.04 2.62 12.83
N MET A 72 -0.14 2.33 11.54
CA MET A 72 -1.19 1.46 11.00
C MET A 72 -1.05 0.03 11.55
N ALA A 73 0.17 -0.49 11.54
CA ALA A 73 0.45 -1.83 12.07
C ALA A 73 0.13 -1.92 13.57
N LEU A 74 0.52 -0.91 14.34
CA LEU A 74 0.24 -0.85 15.78
C LEU A 74 -1.26 -0.74 16.07
N ALA A 75 -2.02 -0.13 15.17
CA ALA A 75 -3.48 -0.04 15.30
C ALA A 75 -4.21 -1.32 14.88
N GLY A 76 -3.49 -2.32 14.42
CA GLY A 76 -4.03 -3.64 14.09
C GLY A 76 -4.23 -3.91 12.60
N ALA A 77 -3.75 -3.05 11.73
CA ALA A 77 -3.73 -3.34 10.30
C ALA A 77 -2.54 -4.24 9.94
N ASN A 78 -2.77 -5.15 9.03
CA ASN A 78 -1.68 -5.88 8.40
C ASN A 78 -1.28 -5.11 7.15
N VAL A 79 -0.02 -4.76 7.04
CA VAL A 79 0.49 -3.98 5.91
C VAL A 79 1.59 -4.76 5.23
N TRP A 80 1.47 -4.85 3.92
CA TRP A 80 2.47 -5.45 3.06
C TRP A 80 2.83 -4.43 1.99
N ALA A 81 4.13 -4.19 1.84
CA ALA A 81 4.62 -3.19 0.90
C ALA A 81 5.74 -3.79 0.07
N VAL A 82 5.71 -3.52 -1.22
CA VAL A 82 6.74 -3.99 -2.13
C VAL A 82 7.17 -2.84 -3.04
N PRO A 83 8.49 -2.66 -3.23
CA PRO A 83 8.96 -1.67 -4.19
C PRO A 83 8.54 -2.07 -5.60
N VAL A 84 8.13 -1.10 -6.39
CA VAL A 84 7.69 -1.34 -7.76
C VAL A 84 8.47 -0.47 -8.73
N LEU A 85 8.65 -1.01 -9.92
CA LEU A 85 9.21 -0.29 -11.04
C LEU A 85 8.07 0.17 -11.93
N GLU A 86 8.01 1.46 -12.20
CA GLU A 86 7.02 1.98 -13.14
C GLU A 86 7.37 1.53 -14.55
N MET A 87 6.39 0.95 -15.22
CA MET A 87 6.54 0.45 -16.58
C MET A 87 5.47 1.07 -17.46
N LYS A 88 5.87 1.54 -18.64
CA LYS A 88 4.93 2.05 -19.62
C LYS A 88 4.00 0.93 -20.08
N VAL A 89 2.73 1.24 -20.26
CA VAL A 89 1.78 0.30 -20.85
C VAL A 89 2.27 -0.08 -22.26
N GLY A 90 2.41 -1.37 -22.49
CA GLY A 90 2.98 -1.89 -23.74
C GLY A 90 4.51 -1.91 -23.77
N GLY A 91 5.17 -1.56 -22.65
CA GLY A 91 6.62 -1.48 -22.57
C GLY A 91 7.31 -2.66 -21.91
N ALA A 92 6.62 -3.78 -21.73
CA ALA A 92 7.16 -4.94 -21.01
C ALA A 92 8.41 -5.52 -21.67
N ALA A 93 8.37 -5.70 -22.98
CA ALA A 93 9.51 -6.26 -23.71
C ALA A 93 10.73 -5.35 -23.66
N THR A 94 10.53 -4.05 -23.77
CA THR A 94 11.60 -3.06 -23.68
C THR A 94 12.24 -3.07 -22.30
N THR A 95 11.42 -3.12 -21.26
CA THR A 95 11.89 -3.18 -19.86
C THR A 95 12.66 -4.47 -19.62
N GLU A 96 12.14 -5.61 -20.09
CA GLU A 96 12.82 -6.89 -19.96
C GLU A 96 14.23 -6.87 -20.60
N LYS A 97 14.31 -6.34 -21.80
CA LYS A 97 15.61 -6.25 -22.52
C LYS A 97 16.61 -5.41 -21.77
N LYS A 98 16.19 -4.31 -21.15
CA LYS A 98 17.06 -3.41 -20.38
C LYS A 98 17.74 -4.13 -19.21
N TYR A 99 17.05 -5.06 -18.58
CA TYR A 99 17.54 -5.73 -17.37
C TYR A 99 18.01 -7.16 -17.62
N ARG A 100 17.86 -7.67 -18.83
CA ARG A 100 18.39 -8.98 -19.21
C ARG A 100 19.89 -8.88 -19.45
N LYS A 101 20.59 -9.81 -18.87
CA LYS A 101 22.05 -9.90 -19.04
C LYS A 101 22.43 -10.95 -20.06
#